data_ea11c98935a5116f997b462a7a46ec0a
#
_entry.id   ea11c98935a5116f997b462a7a46ec0a
#
_cell.length_a   1.000
_cell.length_b   1.000
_cell.length_c   1.000
_cell.angle_alpha   90.00
_cell.angle_beta   90.00
_cell.angle_gamma   90.00
#
_symmetry.space_group_name_H-M   'P 1'
#
loop_
_entity.id
_entity.type
_entity.pdbx_description
1 polymer ?
#
loop_
_entity_poly.entity_id
_entity_poly.type
_entity_poly.pdbx_seq_one_letter_code
_entity_poly.pdbx_strand_id
1 'polypeptide(L)'
;MPIDTSSYYPETPGLPEGESLNSPSKGLFGPTEPAKPVEAVSHESAPAESAPVDSASTRADAEEDVSGDPHPNHVPSVWTVLADVLATSVSWLLVPLMMPVYGMLLIFSLSILDIAPAGIRTVFTLIVAAFNLVVPAILVWMLKKMGVVQDLGLNERRERLVPYLITVACMGATAFFMWYKGAPLWVAMFFAGGALAGLVNAVVNLRWKISAHAAGVAGIVALLVRIIKDGYPEPAAMVWLVVSILAAGLLGSARIWLGRHTVWQVLAGYAVGFCSVFFLTMI
;
A
#
# COMPACT_ATOMS: atom_id res chain seq x y z
N MET A 1 9.27 -51.32 -32.55
CA MET A 1 8.05 -51.75 -31.82
C MET A 1 7.32 -50.50 -31.37
N PRO A 2 6.20 -50.13 -31.95
CA PRO A 2 5.38 -49.03 -31.48
C PRO A 2 4.44 -49.53 -30.40
N ILE A 3 4.29 -48.75 -29.35
CA ILE A 3 3.40 -49.02 -28.20
C ILE A 3 2.03 -48.41 -28.53
N ASP A 4 1.01 -49.29 -28.54
CA ASP A 4 -0.40 -48.98 -28.73
C ASP A 4 -0.97 -48.26 -27.50
N THR A 5 -1.57 -47.06 -27.69
CA THR A 5 -2.17 -46.25 -26.66
C THR A 5 -3.69 -46.08 -26.84
N SER A 6 -4.38 -47.15 -27.24
CA SER A 6 -5.84 -47.10 -27.45
C SER A 6 -6.64 -47.79 -26.35
N SER A 7 -6.50 -47.40 -25.09
CA SER A 7 -7.46 -47.84 -24.06
C SER A 7 -7.38 -47.00 -22.80
N TYR A 8 -8.03 -45.82 -22.82
CA TYR A 8 -8.54 -45.19 -21.58
C TYR A 8 -9.41 -43.97 -21.93
N TYR A 9 -10.67 -44.21 -22.33
CA TYR A 9 -11.74 -43.22 -22.18
C TYR A 9 -12.96 -43.95 -21.61
N PRO A 10 -13.47 -43.56 -20.42
CA PRO A 10 -14.78 -44.02 -19.96
C PRO A 10 -15.88 -43.20 -20.65
N GLU A 11 -16.91 -43.94 -21.08
CA GLU A 11 -18.12 -43.42 -21.74
C GLU A 11 -18.94 -42.51 -20.81
N THR A 12 -19.44 -41.40 -21.36
CA THR A 12 -20.41 -40.53 -20.74
C THR A 12 -21.82 -41.08 -20.89
N PRO A 13 -22.68 -41.11 -19.82
CA PRO A 13 -24.07 -41.49 -19.95
C PRO A 13 -24.89 -40.37 -20.60
N GLY A 14 -25.80 -40.77 -21.50
CA GLY A 14 -26.69 -39.90 -22.27
C GLY A 14 -27.70 -39.11 -21.45
N LEU A 15 -27.98 -37.90 -21.93
CA LEU A 15 -29.07 -37.04 -21.49
C LEU A 15 -30.40 -37.48 -22.17
N PRO A 16 -31.56 -37.47 -21.50
CA PRO A 16 -32.86 -37.65 -22.11
C PRO A 16 -33.35 -36.38 -22.81
N GLU A 17 -33.88 -36.58 -24.02
CA GLU A 17 -34.57 -35.58 -24.83
C GLU A 17 -35.99 -35.28 -24.25
N GLY A 18 -36.38 -34.01 -24.33
CA GLY A 18 -37.74 -33.59 -24.54
C GLY A 18 -38.48 -33.09 -23.30
N GLU A 19 -38.65 -31.80 -23.23
CA GLU A 19 -39.96 -31.16 -22.97
C GLU A 19 -39.90 -29.65 -23.26
N SER A 20 -40.67 -29.21 -24.23
CA SER A 20 -41.02 -27.84 -24.50
C SER A 20 -42.16 -27.42 -23.57
N LEU A 21 -41.99 -26.33 -22.83
CA LEU A 21 -43.15 -25.64 -22.23
C LEU A 21 -42.91 -24.14 -22.21
N ASN A 22 -43.63 -23.56 -23.15
CA ASN A 22 -43.96 -22.16 -23.28
C ASN A 22 -44.95 -21.77 -22.17
N SER A 23 -44.63 -20.82 -21.27
CA SER A 23 -45.61 -19.99 -20.56
C SER A 23 -44.94 -18.83 -19.83
N PRO A 24 -45.53 -17.63 -19.86
CA PRO A 24 -44.96 -16.42 -19.33
C PRO A 24 -45.26 -16.23 -17.85
N SER A 25 -44.24 -16.06 -17.02
CA SER A 25 -44.44 -15.70 -15.63
C SER A 25 -44.55 -14.18 -15.45
N LYS A 26 -45.67 -13.81 -14.86
CA LYS A 26 -46.16 -12.50 -14.44
C LYS A 26 -45.10 -11.71 -13.64
N GLY A 27 -45.05 -10.40 -13.96
CA GLY A 27 -44.28 -9.42 -13.23
C GLY A 27 -44.76 -9.25 -11.77
N LEU A 28 -43.76 -9.05 -10.93
CA LEU A 28 -43.92 -8.71 -9.52
C LEU A 28 -43.41 -7.27 -9.29
N PHE A 29 -44.18 -6.29 -9.74
CA PHE A 29 -44.10 -4.92 -9.25
C PHE A 29 -45.50 -4.42 -8.95
N GLY A 30 -45.82 -4.35 -7.67
CA GLY A 30 -47.01 -3.67 -7.15
C GLY A 30 -46.76 -2.15 -7.12
N PRO A 31 -47.80 -1.34 -7.25
CA PRO A 31 -47.69 0.10 -7.33
C PRO A 31 -47.39 0.74 -5.98
N THR A 32 -46.48 1.72 -5.97
CA THR A 32 -46.14 2.58 -4.84
C THR A 32 -47.30 3.57 -4.58
N GLU A 33 -47.84 3.57 -3.38
CA GLU A 33 -48.80 4.49 -2.86
C GLU A 33 -48.17 5.89 -2.62
N PRO A 34 -48.91 7.00 -2.89
CA PRO A 34 -48.38 8.36 -2.68
C PRO A 34 -48.44 8.77 -1.22
N ALA A 35 -47.39 9.44 -0.76
CA ALA A 35 -47.24 9.97 0.59
C ALA A 35 -48.29 11.06 0.89
N LYS A 36 -48.91 10.98 2.09
CA LYS A 36 -49.81 11.98 2.65
C LYS A 36 -49.07 13.23 3.12
N PRO A 37 -49.67 14.44 3.04
CA PRO A 37 -49.09 15.67 3.53
C PRO A 37 -49.08 15.75 5.06
N VAL A 38 -48.01 16.32 5.60
CA VAL A 38 -47.85 16.62 7.03
C VAL A 38 -48.63 17.89 7.36
N GLU A 39 -49.58 17.77 8.29
CA GLU A 39 -50.33 18.89 8.86
C GLU A 39 -49.43 19.75 9.76
N ALA A 40 -49.59 21.04 9.60
CA ALA A 40 -48.96 22.08 10.43
C ALA A 40 -49.63 22.16 11.79
N VAL A 41 -48.87 21.98 12.87
CA VAL A 41 -49.33 22.25 14.26
C VAL A 41 -48.99 23.71 14.58
N SER A 42 -50.07 24.48 14.82
CA SER A 42 -50.03 25.85 15.26
C SER A 42 -49.55 25.99 16.71
N HIS A 43 -48.69 26.98 16.90
CA HIS A 43 -48.28 27.49 18.21
C HIS A 43 -49.41 28.24 18.91
N GLU A 44 -49.67 27.88 20.16
CA GLU A 44 -50.45 28.68 21.10
C GLU A 44 -49.54 29.14 22.24
N SER A 45 -49.61 30.44 22.50
CA SER A 45 -48.75 31.20 23.40
C SER A 45 -49.43 31.46 24.78
N ALA A 46 -48.56 31.57 25.79
CA ALA A 46 -48.64 32.35 27.04
C ALA A 46 -49.18 31.63 28.32
N PRO A 47 -48.97 32.23 29.52
CA PRO A 47 -48.12 33.35 29.90
C PRO A 47 -47.19 33.09 31.13
N ALA A 48 -46.43 34.12 31.43
CA ALA A 48 -45.42 34.27 32.46
C ALA A 48 -45.91 34.17 33.91
N GLU A 49 -45.05 33.68 34.82
CA GLU A 49 -45.10 34.06 36.25
C GLU A 49 -43.69 34.30 36.80
N SER A 50 -43.64 35.34 37.64
CA SER A 50 -42.49 36.10 38.07
C SER A 50 -41.79 35.59 39.33
N ALA A 51 -40.45 35.64 39.38
CA ALA A 51 -39.47 36.03 40.42
C ALA A 51 -39.46 35.32 41.80
N PRO A 52 -38.42 35.42 42.65
CA PRO A 52 -37.27 36.34 42.65
C PRO A 52 -35.86 35.72 42.91
N VAL A 53 -34.90 36.51 42.59
CA VAL A 53 -33.51 36.76 43.06
C VAL A 53 -33.08 36.09 44.36
N ASP A 54 -31.92 35.41 44.38
CA ASP A 54 -30.77 35.82 45.24
C ASP A 54 -29.44 35.13 44.90
N SER A 55 -28.42 35.95 45.04
CA SER A 55 -27.03 35.75 45.43
C SER A 55 -26.04 35.16 44.43
N ALA A 56 -25.31 36.11 43.89
CA ALA A 56 -23.86 36.20 43.76
C ALA A 56 -22.99 34.96 44.07
N SER A 57 -22.33 34.41 43.05
CA SER A 57 -20.94 34.01 43.20
C SER A 57 -20.29 33.93 41.81
N THR A 58 -19.37 34.82 41.58
CA THR A 58 -18.14 34.69 40.80
C THR A 58 -18.22 34.00 39.45
N ARG A 59 -18.63 34.72 38.41
CA ARG A 59 -18.27 34.46 37.03
C ARG A 59 -16.89 35.09 36.81
N ALA A 60 -15.85 34.27 36.85
CA ALA A 60 -14.58 34.60 36.25
C ALA A 60 -14.77 34.55 34.73
N ASP A 61 -14.44 35.63 34.13
CA ASP A 61 -14.57 36.03 32.75
C ASP A 61 -13.94 35.03 31.80
N ALA A 62 -14.76 34.32 31.06
CA ALA A 62 -14.41 33.76 29.77
C ALA A 62 -14.79 34.85 28.75
N GLU A 63 -13.93 35.82 28.53
CA GLU A 63 -13.93 36.68 27.36
C GLU A 63 -13.70 35.76 26.15
N GLU A 64 -14.76 35.44 25.45
CA GLU A 64 -14.72 34.90 24.11
C GLU A 64 -14.14 36.00 23.20
N ASP A 65 -12.83 35.90 22.92
CA ASP A 65 -12.15 36.77 21.96
C ASP A 65 -12.66 36.42 20.55
N VAL A 66 -13.77 37.11 20.18
CA VAL A 66 -14.26 37.17 18.79
C VAL A 66 -13.53 38.32 18.10
N SER A 67 -12.21 38.34 18.14
CA SER A 67 -11.40 39.14 17.25
C SER A 67 -11.01 38.22 16.06
N GLY A 68 -11.84 38.25 15.01
CA GLY A 68 -11.53 37.65 13.70
C GLY A 68 -10.42 38.42 12.97
N ASP A 69 -9.27 38.60 13.61
CA ASP A 69 -8.06 39.02 12.93
C ASP A 69 -7.48 37.82 12.16
N PRO A 70 -7.28 37.94 10.85
CA PRO A 70 -6.54 36.93 10.09
C PRO A 70 -5.14 36.87 10.70
N HIS A 71 -4.79 35.73 11.31
CA HIS A 71 -3.45 35.50 11.86
C HIS A 71 -2.40 36.02 10.87
N PRO A 72 -1.49 36.90 11.32
CA PRO A 72 -0.45 37.44 10.45
C PRO A 72 0.35 36.27 9.92
N ASN A 73 0.60 36.27 8.61
CA ASN A 73 1.36 35.30 7.83
C ASN A 73 2.48 34.68 8.67
N HIS A 74 2.22 33.47 9.18
CA HIS A 74 3.25 32.70 9.90
C HIS A 74 4.27 32.29 8.85
N VAL A 75 5.28 33.12 8.63
CA VAL A 75 6.42 32.77 7.76
C VAL A 75 7.04 31.52 8.38
N PRO A 76 7.04 30.38 7.69
CA PRO A 76 7.57 29.15 8.25
C PRO A 76 9.03 29.40 8.66
N SER A 77 9.42 28.91 9.82
CA SER A 77 10.81 29.08 10.27
C SER A 77 11.74 28.35 9.29
N VAL A 78 12.97 28.84 9.14
CA VAL A 78 13.98 28.18 8.29
C VAL A 78 14.13 26.70 8.65
N TRP A 79 13.99 26.35 9.92
CA TRP A 79 14.06 24.97 10.40
C TRP A 79 12.89 24.10 9.92
N THR A 80 11.67 24.65 9.85
CA THR A 80 10.52 23.90 9.32
C THR A 80 10.67 23.67 7.83
N VAL A 81 11.10 24.67 7.06
CA VAL A 81 11.37 24.52 5.63
C VAL A 81 12.45 23.47 5.38
N LEU A 82 13.55 23.50 6.14
CA LEU A 82 14.62 22.52 6.04
C LEU A 82 14.13 21.11 6.37
N ALA A 83 13.34 20.95 7.43
CA ALA A 83 12.75 19.67 7.82
C ALA A 83 11.81 19.13 6.73
N ASP A 84 10.99 19.98 6.09
CA ASP A 84 10.11 19.59 4.99
C ASP A 84 10.90 19.13 3.76
N VAL A 85 11.96 19.85 3.41
CA VAL A 85 12.84 19.46 2.29
C VAL A 85 13.53 18.12 2.57
N LEU A 86 14.08 17.94 3.77
CA LEU A 86 14.73 16.68 4.15
C LEU A 86 13.75 15.52 4.18
N ALA A 87 12.59 15.68 4.78
CA ALA A 87 11.55 14.66 4.86
C ALA A 87 11.04 14.27 3.46
N THR A 88 10.87 15.25 2.58
CA THR A 88 10.48 15.02 1.19
C THR A 88 11.59 14.27 0.43
N SER A 89 12.85 14.70 0.56
CA SER A 89 13.99 14.06 -0.10
C SER A 89 14.16 12.60 0.32
N VAL A 90 14.06 12.32 1.62
CA VAL A 90 14.10 10.94 2.16
C VAL A 90 12.95 10.11 1.60
N SER A 91 11.74 10.68 1.52
CA SER A 91 10.57 9.96 0.97
C SER A 91 10.74 9.64 -0.52
N TRP A 92 11.37 10.51 -1.31
CA TRP A 92 11.65 10.27 -2.72
C TRP A 92 12.79 9.26 -2.93
N LEU A 93 13.85 9.33 -2.13
CA LEU A 93 14.96 8.38 -2.20
C LEU A 93 14.51 6.96 -1.84
N LEU A 94 13.65 6.84 -0.82
CA LEU A 94 13.15 5.58 -0.31
C LEU A 94 11.73 5.26 -0.81
N VAL A 95 11.41 5.66 -2.05
CA VAL A 95 10.12 5.33 -2.68
C VAL A 95 9.99 3.82 -2.88
N PRO A 96 8.80 3.23 -2.67
CA PRO A 96 8.59 1.78 -2.75
C PRO A 96 9.06 1.14 -4.08
N LEU A 97 8.95 1.85 -5.18
CA LEU A 97 9.38 1.37 -6.51
C LEU A 97 10.89 1.15 -6.61
N MET A 98 11.70 1.82 -5.78
CA MET A 98 13.16 1.63 -5.73
C MET A 98 13.57 0.41 -4.92
N MET A 99 12.73 -0.08 -4.00
CA MET A 99 13.09 -1.16 -3.07
C MET A 99 13.50 -2.46 -3.79
N PRO A 100 12.83 -2.92 -4.87
CA PRO A 100 13.28 -4.10 -5.61
C PRO A 100 14.67 -3.93 -6.22
N VAL A 101 15.00 -2.74 -6.70
CA VAL A 101 16.32 -2.43 -7.27
C VAL A 101 17.39 -2.41 -6.19
N TYR A 102 17.14 -1.74 -5.07
CA TYR A 102 18.05 -1.76 -3.91
C TYR A 102 18.25 -3.18 -3.39
N GLY A 103 17.16 -3.96 -3.29
CA GLY A 103 17.24 -5.36 -2.90
C GLY A 103 18.15 -6.16 -3.82
N MET A 104 18.02 -5.99 -5.16
CA MET A 104 18.86 -6.70 -6.12
C MET A 104 20.33 -6.29 -6.04
N LEU A 105 20.62 -5.01 -5.83
CA LEU A 105 21.99 -4.52 -5.61
C LEU A 105 22.59 -5.11 -4.34
N LEU A 106 21.84 -5.16 -3.23
CA LEU A 106 22.27 -5.77 -1.98
C LEU A 106 22.52 -7.28 -2.13
N ILE A 107 21.62 -7.99 -2.83
CA ILE A 107 21.78 -9.41 -3.14
C ILE A 107 23.11 -9.67 -3.86
N PHE A 108 23.42 -8.90 -4.90
CA PHE A 108 24.64 -9.08 -5.66
C PHE A 108 25.92 -8.56 -4.98
N SER A 109 25.79 -7.74 -3.94
CA SER A 109 26.94 -7.17 -3.25
C SER A 109 27.26 -7.86 -1.93
N LEU A 110 26.27 -8.52 -1.31
CA LEU A 110 26.38 -9.00 0.08
C LEU A 110 26.06 -10.49 0.24
N SER A 111 25.81 -11.22 -0.85
CA SER A 111 25.53 -12.66 -0.79
C SER A 111 26.51 -13.42 -1.68
N ILE A 112 26.43 -14.76 -1.65
CA ILE A 112 27.24 -15.63 -2.52
C ILE A 112 27.11 -15.29 -4.02
N LEU A 113 26.12 -14.49 -4.40
CA LEU A 113 25.93 -14.06 -5.80
C LEU A 113 26.86 -12.91 -6.23
N ASP A 114 27.73 -12.41 -5.35
CA ASP A 114 28.78 -11.46 -5.68
C ASP A 114 29.82 -12.04 -6.66
N ILE A 115 30.00 -13.38 -6.64
CA ILE A 115 30.87 -14.11 -7.58
C ILE A 115 30.35 -14.11 -9.02
N ALA A 116 29.07 -13.76 -9.25
CA ALA A 116 28.50 -13.74 -10.58
C ALA A 116 29.20 -12.68 -11.47
N PRO A 117 29.45 -12.99 -12.76
CA PRO A 117 30.07 -12.04 -13.68
C PRO A 117 29.34 -10.69 -13.72
N ALA A 118 30.10 -9.60 -13.76
CA ALA A 118 29.54 -8.25 -13.73
C ALA A 118 28.45 -8.01 -14.78
N GLY A 119 28.61 -8.56 -15.99
CA GLY A 119 27.58 -8.48 -17.04
C GLY A 119 26.24 -9.11 -16.62
N ILE A 120 26.29 -10.27 -15.97
CA ILE A 120 25.06 -10.94 -15.46
C ILE A 120 24.43 -10.08 -14.37
N ARG A 121 25.21 -9.61 -13.39
CA ARG A 121 24.71 -8.72 -12.32
C ARG A 121 24.01 -7.48 -12.86
N THR A 122 24.66 -6.82 -13.84
CA THR A 122 24.11 -5.63 -14.49
C THR A 122 22.80 -5.93 -15.23
N VAL A 123 22.78 -6.98 -16.07
CA VAL A 123 21.57 -7.35 -16.85
C VAL A 123 20.41 -7.66 -15.93
N PHE A 124 20.59 -8.48 -14.90
CA PHE A 124 19.52 -8.81 -13.97
C PHE A 124 19.02 -7.58 -13.19
N THR A 125 19.93 -6.71 -12.75
CA THR A 125 19.55 -5.45 -12.07
C THR A 125 18.75 -4.53 -13.01
N LEU A 126 19.15 -4.41 -14.29
CA LEU A 126 18.41 -3.63 -15.28
C LEU A 126 17.03 -4.21 -15.57
N ILE A 127 16.89 -5.54 -15.65
CA ILE A 127 15.58 -6.21 -15.80
C ILE A 127 14.69 -5.92 -14.59
N VAL A 128 15.23 -6.04 -13.36
CA VAL A 128 14.49 -5.70 -12.14
C VAL A 128 14.06 -4.23 -12.14
N ALA A 129 14.95 -3.32 -12.53
CA ALA A 129 14.63 -1.90 -12.64
C ALA A 129 13.55 -1.65 -13.71
N ALA A 130 13.63 -2.30 -14.87
CA ALA A 130 12.62 -2.16 -15.91
C ALA A 130 11.24 -2.62 -15.41
N PHE A 131 11.14 -3.81 -14.81
CA PHE A 131 9.86 -4.37 -14.37
C PHE A 131 9.28 -3.66 -13.13
N ASN A 132 10.11 -3.22 -12.19
CA ASN A 132 9.61 -2.73 -10.89
C ASN A 132 9.70 -1.22 -10.70
N LEU A 133 10.42 -0.51 -11.57
CA LEU A 133 10.50 0.94 -11.54
C LEU A 133 9.90 1.55 -12.81
N VAL A 134 10.40 1.15 -14.01
CA VAL A 134 10.02 1.83 -15.26
C VAL A 134 8.59 1.47 -15.66
N VAL A 135 8.24 0.18 -15.71
CA VAL A 135 6.88 -0.28 -16.10
C VAL A 135 5.81 0.28 -15.16
N PRO A 136 5.88 0.14 -13.82
CA PRO A 136 4.87 0.73 -12.95
C PRO A 136 4.79 2.26 -13.07
N ALA A 137 5.93 2.95 -13.19
CA ALA A 137 5.95 4.40 -13.33
C ALA A 137 5.21 4.86 -14.61
N ILE A 138 5.48 4.20 -15.75
CA ILE A 138 4.79 4.47 -17.01
C ILE A 138 3.29 4.20 -16.88
N LEU A 139 2.91 3.04 -16.30
CA LEU A 139 1.49 2.68 -16.16
C LEU A 139 0.75 3.65 -15.24
N VAL A 140 1.32 4.04 -14.11
CA VAL A 140 0.71 5.05 -13.22
C VAL A 140 0.63 6.42 -13.90
N TRP A 141 1.65 6.81 -14.67
CA TRP A 141 1.60 8.03 -15.47
C TRP A 141 0.49 7.98 -16.54
N MET A 142 0.31 6.84 -17.21
CA MET A 142 -0.80 6.63 -18.16
C MET A 142 -2.16 6.74 -17.46
N LEU A 143 -2.33 6.12 -16.29
CA LEU A 143 -3.54 6.22 -15.48
C LEU A 143 -3.87 7.67 -15.09
N LYS A 144 -2.83 8.48 -14.79
CA LYS A 144 -3.01 9.91 -14.57
C LYS A 144 -3.49 10.62 -15.83
N LYS A 145 -2.92 10.32 -17.00
CA LYS A 145 -3.34 10.89 -18.29
C LYS A 145 -4.78 10.52 -18.65
N MET A 146 -5.23 9.35 -18.26
CA MET A 146 -6.60 8.86 -18.45
C MET A 146 -7.60 9.40 -17.40
N GLY A 147 -7.13 10.19 -16.42
CA GLY A 147 -7.97 10.74 -15.36
C GLY A 147 -8.39 9.72 -14.26
N VAL A 148 -7.84 8.52 -14.28
CA VAL A 148 -8.10 7.48 -13.26
C VAL A 148 -7.40 7.81 -11.94
N VAL A 149 -6.24 8.47 -12.02
CA VAL A 149 -5.44 8.96 -10.88
C VAL A 149 -5.25 10.45 -11.05
N GLN A 150 -5.58 11.23 -10.04
CA GLN A 150 -5.47 12.70 -10.09
C GLN A 150 -4.09 13.19 -9.68
N ASP A 151 -3.50 12.55 -8.67
CA ASP A 151 -2.19 12.93 -8.11
C ASP A 151 -1.21 11.75 -8.15
N LEU A 152 -0.02 11.98 -8.74
CA LEU A 152 1.08 11.00 -8.72
C LEU A 152 1.61 10.71 -7.31
N GLY A 153 1.38 11.59 -6.35
CA GLY A 153 1.67 11.36 -4.94
C GLY A 153 0.73 10.34 -4.29
N LEU A 154 -0.37 9.96 -4.98
CA LEU A 154 -1.37 8.99 -4.53
C LEU A 154 -1.85 9.31 -3.10
N ASN A 155 -2.18 10.59 -2.86
CA ASN A 155 -2.60 11.05 -1.53
C ASN A 155 -3.97 10.48 -1.15
N GLU A 156 -4.87 10.36 -2.14
CA GLU A 156 -6.19 9.77 -1.95
C GLU A 156 -6.11 8.25 -1.83
N ARG A 157 -6.79 7.71 -0.80
CA ARG A 157 -6.78 6.27 -0.53
C ARG A 157 -7.36 5.43 -1.68
N ARG A 158 -8.44 5.94 -2.31
CA ARG A 158 -9.15 5.22 -3.38
C ARG A 158 -8.30 5.06 -4.65
N GLU A 159 -7.44 6.02 -4.93
CA GLU A 159 -6.58 6.01 -6.11
C GLU A 159 -5.40 5.02 -6.01
N ARG A 160 -5.10 4.50 -4.81
CA ARG A 160 -3.96 3.61 -4.58
C ARG A 160 -4.17 2.17 -5.00
N LEU A 161 -5.41 1.72 -5.15
CA LEU A 161 -5.70 0.30 -5.41
C LEU A 161 -5.07 -0.17 -6.74
N VAL A 162 -5.30 0.56 -7.82
CA VAL A 162 -4.77 0.18 -9.14
C VAL A 162 -3.24 0.24 -9.17
N PRO A 163 -2.55 1.29 -8.70
CA PRO A 163 -1.10 1.29 -8.53
C PRO A 163 -0.54 0.13 -7.68
N TYR A 164 -1.21 -0.25 -6.59
CA TYR A 164 -0.80 -1.43 -5.81
C TYR A 164 -0.88 -2.72 -6.64
N LEU A 165 -1.99 -2.94 -7.37
CA LEU A 165 -2.15 -4.13 -8.19
C LEU A 165 -1.12 -4.20 -9.33
N ILE A 166 -0.78 -3.07 -9.94
CA ILE A 166 0.31 -2.98 -10.92
C ILE A 166 1.64 -3.40 -10.28
N THR A 167 1.96 -2.86 -9.11
CA THR A 167 3.19 -3.22 -8.39
C THR A 167 3.22 -4.71 -8.02
N VAL A 168 2.11 -5.26 -7.53
CA VAL A 168 1.97 -6.70 -7.21
C VAL A 168 2.23 -7.55 -8.45
N ALA A 169 1.63 -7.20 -9.60
CA ALA A 169 1.83 -7.92 -10.86
C ALA A 169 3.29 -7.86 -11.33
N CYS A 170 3.92 -6.69 -11.26
CA CYS A 170 5.32 -6.50 -11.64
C CYS A 170 6.29 -7.29 -10.73
N MET A 171 6.07 -7.24 -9.40
CA MET A 171 6.85 -8.01 -8.43
C MET A 171 6.65 -9.52 -8.62
N GLY A 172 5.41 -9.97 -8.83
CA GLY A 172 5.09 -11.37 -9.13
C GLY A 172 5.74 -11.87 -10.42
N ALA A 173 5.69 -11.06 -11.48
CA ALA A 173 6.37 -11.35 -12.74
C ALA A 173 7.91 -11.44 -12.56
N THR A 174 8.48 -10.56 -11.73
CA THR A 174 9.91 -10.60 -11.40
C THR A 174 10.25 -11.85 -10.59
N ALA A 175 9.45 -12.23 -9.61
CA ALA A 175 9.62 -13.47 -8.85
C ALA A 175 9.62 -14.71 -9.77
N PHE A 176 8.63 -14.79 -10.67
CA PHE A 176 8.53 -15.85 -11.65
C PHE A 176 9.75 -15.87 -12.61
N PHE A 177 10.18 -14.70 -13.10
CA PHE A 177 11.34 -14.57 -13.95
C PHE A 177 12.62 -15.06 -13.26
N MET A 178 12.85 -14.68 -12.00
CA MET A 178 14.00 -15.12 -11.21
C MET A 178 14.01 -16.64 -11.04
N TRP A 179 12.85 -17.21 -10.65
CA TRP A 179 12.69 -18.66 -10.56
C TRP A 179 12.95 -19.37 -11.89
N TYR A 180 12.37 -18.89 -12.99
CA TYR A 180 12.54 -19.45 -14.33
C TYR A 180 13.98 -19.41 -14.81
N LYS A 181 14.74 -18.39 -14.45
CA LYS A 181 16.17 -18.24 -14.78
C LYS A 181 17.10 -19.04 -13.85
N GLY A 182 16.57 -19.81 -12.92
CA GLY A 182 17.35 -20.63 -12.01
C GLY A 182 18.09 -19.85 -10.92
N ALA A 183 17.63 -18.65 -10.59
CA ALA A 183 18.14 -17.94 -9.43
C ALA A 183 17.83 -18.75 -8.14
N PRO A 184 18.63 -18.63 -7.06
CA PRO A 184 18.32 -19.25 -5.80
C PRO A 184 16.89 -18.95 -5.35
N LEU A 185 16.17 -19.94 -4.82
CA LEU A 185 14.75 -19.81 -4.51
C LEU A 185 14.46 -18.60 -3.62
N TRP A 186 15.31 -18.35 -2.62
CA TRP A 186 15.12 -17.21 -1.71
C TRP A 186 15.17 -15.85 -2.41
N VAL A 187 15.89 -15.73 -3.56
CA VAL A 187 15.88 -14.51 -4.38
C VAL A 187 14.53 -14.31 -5.05
N ALA A 188 13.96 -15.37 -5.64
CA ALA A 188 12.61 -15.31 -6.19
C ALA A 188 11.58 -15.01 -5.09
N MET A 189 11.75 -15.63 -3.91
CA MET A 189 10.88 -15.41 -2.74
C MET A 189 10.98 -13.99 -2.17
N PHE A 190 12.11 -13.29 -2.30
CA PHE A 190 12.20 -11.87 -1.98
C PHE A 190 11.21 -11.03 -2.79
N PHE A 191 11.15 -11.23 -4.10
CA PHE A 191 10.20 -10.53 -4.95
C PHE A 191 8.75 -11.00 -4.71
N ALA A 192 8.54 -12.29 -4.48
CA ALA A 192 7.23 -12.81 -4.09
C ALA A 192 6.75 -12.22 -2.74
N GLY A 193 7.67 -12.05 -1.78
CA GLY A 193 7.40 -11.38 -0.51
C GLY A 193 7.00 -9.92 -0.68
N GLY A 194 7.66 -9.21 -1.59
CA GLY A 194 7.28 -7.85 -1.97
C GLY A 194 5.90 -7.79 -2.64
N ALA A 195 5.58 -8.75 -3.53
CA ALA A 195 4.24 -8.88 -4.11
C ALA A 195 3.18 -9.15 -3.03
N LEU A 196 3.46 -10.05 -2.09
CA LEU A 196 2.56 -10.34 -0.97
C LEU A 196 2.35 -9.10 -0.09
N ALA A 197 3.42 -8.37 0.25
CA ALA A 197 3.32 -7.12 1.01
C ALA A 197 2.46 -6.08 0.27
N GLY A 198 2.64 -5.95 -1.05
CA GLY A 198 1.81 -5.09 -1.90
C GLY A 198 0.34 -5.50 -1.91
N LEU A 199 0.05 -6.80 -1.99
CA LEU A 199 -1.30 -7.34 -1.96
C LEU A 199 -1.98 -7.10 -0.59
N VAL A 200 -1.28 -7.38 0.51
CA VAL A 200 -1.79 -7.11 1.86
C VAL A 200 -2.05 -5.60 2.03
N ASN A 201 -1.12 -4.75 1.59
CA ASN A 201 -1.32 -3.31 1.61
C ASN A 201 -2.54 -2.87 0.78
N ALA A 202 -2.76 -3.47 -0.40
CA ALA A 202 -3.94 -3.20 -1.23
C ALA A 202 -5.23 -3.55 -0.49
N VAL A 203 -5.31 -4.73 0.12
CA VAL A 203 -6.48 -5.19 0.89
C VAL A 203 -6.73 -4.31 2.12
N VAL A 204 -5.70 -4.03 2.91
CA VAL A 204 -5.81 -3.15 4.09
C VAL A 204 -6.24 -1.74 3.66
N ASN A 205 -5.70 -1.24 2.56
CA ASN A 205 -6.01 0.08 2.04
C ASN A 205 -7.49 0.26 1.64
N LEU A 206 -8.24 -0.82 1.42
CA LEU A 206 -9.69 -0.73 1.18
C LEU A 206 -10.45 -0.13 2.37
N ARG A 207 -9.97 -0.34 3.60
CA ARG A 207 -10.60 0.17 4.82
C ARG A 207 -9.75 1.16 5.60
N TRP A 208 -8.44 0.97 5.63
CA TRP A 208 -7.52 1.76 6.44
C TRP A 208 -6.24 2.11 5.68
N LYS A 209 -5.81 3.37 5.74
CA LYS A 209 -4.62 3.86 5.05
C LYS A 209 -3.37 3.27 5.68
N ILE A 210 -2.56 2.52 4.91
CA ILE A 210 -1.29 1.93 5.36
C ILE A 210 -0.11 2.52 4.60
N SER A 211 1.11 2.49 5.17
CA SER A 211 2.30 3.08 4.56
C SER A 211 3.05 2.09 3.68
N ALA A 212 2.93 2.25 2.36
CA ALA A 212 3.72 1.48 1.39
C ALA A 212 5.23 1.75 1.50
N HIS A 213 5.63 2.98 1.84
CA HIS A 213 7.03 3.34 2.06
C HIS A 213 7.63 2.54 3.23
N ALA A 214 6.91 2.48 4.35
CA ALA A 214 7.32 1.68 5.51
C ALA A 214 7.43 0.20 5.16
N ALA A 215 6.44 -0.36 4.43
CA ALA A 215 6.47 -1.75 3.99
C ALA A 215 7.68 -2.04 3.08
N GLY A 216 7.98 -1.15 2.14
CA GLY A 216 9.12 -1.34 1.23
C GLY A 216 10.46 -1.39 1.95
N VAL A 217 10.76 -0.42 2.82
CA VAL A 217 12.04 -0.38 3.52
C VAL A 217 12.17 -1.52 4.55
N ALA A 218 11.08 -1.93 5.19
CA ALA A 218 11.07 -3.09 6.10
C ALA A 218 11.33 -4.41 5.36
N GLY A 219 10.88 -4.53 4.11
CA GLY A 219 11.24 -5.64 3.23
C GLY A 219 12.74 -5.72 2.96
N ILE A 220 13.43 -4.59 2.82
CA ILE A 220 14.91 -4.56 2.70
C ILE A 220 15.57 -5.01 4.02
N VAL A 221 15.06 -4.57 5.17
CA VAL A 221 15.57 -5.04 6.47
C VAL A 221 15.43 -6.57 6.58
N ALA A 222 14.29 -7.14 6.20
CA ALA A 222 14.05 -8.59 6.20
C ALA A 222 15.01 -9.32 5.24
N LEU A 223 15.26 -8.79 4.05
CA LEU A 223 16.22 -9.32 3.10
C LEU A 223 17.64 -9.38 3.69
N LEU A 224 18.08 -8.31 4.36
CA LEU A 224 19.41 -8.28 4.99
C LEU A 224 19.52 -9.29 6.13
N VAL A 225 18.49 -9.48 6.94
CA VAL A 225 18.43 -10.55 7.95
C VAL A 225 18.56 -11.92 7.28
N ARG A 226 17.91 -12.12 6.12
CA ARG A 226 18.04 -13.37 5.36
C ARG A 226 19.47 -13.61 4.84
N ILE A 227 20.11 -12.59 4.27
CA ILE A 227 21.48 -12.65 3.76
C ILE A 227 22.45 -13.00 4.90
N ILE A 228 22.32 -12.36 6.06
CA ILE A 228 23.16 -12.61 7.24
C ILE A 228 22.98 -14.03 7.75
N LYS A 229 21.75 -14.56 7.75
CA LYS A 229 21.45 -15.93 8.19
C LYS A 229 22.16 -16.99 7.36
N ASP A 230 22.42 -16.77 6.07
CA ASP A 230 23.12 -17.73 5.22
C ASP A 230 24.60 -17.89 5.57
N GLY A 231 25.10 -17.11 6.51
CA GLY A 231 26.45 -17.25 7.04
C GLY A 231 27.57 -16.88 6.06
N TYR A 232 27.23 -16.23 4.96
CA TYR A 232 28.25 -15.63 4.08
C TYR A 232 28.88 -14.46 4.85
N PRO A 233 30.21 -14.51 5.15
CA PRO A 233 30.81 -13.61 6.12
C PRO A 233 31.15 -12.25 5.49
N GLU A 234 30.11 -11.50 5.08
CA GLU A 234 30.32 -10.12 4.70
C GLU A 234 30.02 -9.19 5.89
N PRO A 235 31.04 -8.65 6.58
CA PRO A 235 30.84 -7.65 7.64
C PRO A 235 30.00 -6.47 7.17
N ALA A 236 30.06 -6.17 5.87
CA ALA A 236 29.25 -5.14 5.23
C ALA A 236 27.74 -5.39 5.36
N ALA A 237 27.26 -6.65 5.38
CA ALA A 237 25.86 -6.97 5.52
C ALA A 237 25.28 -6.47 6.87
N MET A 238 26.04 -6.58 7.97
CA MET A 238 25.66 -6.03 9.27
C MET A 238 25.59 -4.50 9.25
N VAL A 239 26.55 -3.84 8.60
CA VAL A 239 26.54 -2.39 8.45
C VAL A 239 25.31 -1.94 7.66
N TRP A 240 25.01 -2.60 6.55
CA TRP A 240 23.85 -2.31 5.74
C TRP A 240 22.53 -2.59 6.47
N LEU A 241 22.48 -3.60 7.35
CA LEU A 241 21.32 -3.84 8.22
C LEU A 241 21.08 -2.65 9.15
N VAL A 242 22.12 -2.18 9.85
CA VAL A 242 22.02 -1.01 10.73
C VAL A 242 21.60 0.23 9.94
N VAL A 243 22.24 0.48 8.79
CA VAL A 243 21.87 1.62 7.91
C VAL A 243 20.42 1.53 7.47
N SER A 244 19.94 0.33 7.10
CA SER A 244 18.54 0.15 6.67
C SER A 244 17.53 0.33 7.80
N ILE A 245 17.87 -0.07 9.05
CA ILE A 245 17.03 0.18 10.23
C ILE A 245 16.95 1.69 10.51
N LEU A 246 18.09 2.40 10.48
CA LEU A 246 18.13 3.85 10.67
C LEU A 246 17.37 4.58 9.55
N ALA A 247 17.53 4.14 8.30
CA ALA A 247 16.78 4.68 7.16
C ALA A 247 15.26 4.43 7.31
N ALA A 248 14.86 3.26 7.82
CA ALA A 248 13.45 2.98 8.12
C ALA A 248 12.90 3.94 9.18
N GLY A 249 13.64 4.14 10.29
CA GLY A 249 13.26 5.11 11.34
C GLY A 249 13.12 6.52 10.80
N LEU A 250 14.11 6.98 10.02
CA LEU A 250 14.11 8.30 9.39
C LEU A 250 12.93 8.46 8.41
N LEU A 251 12.69 7.45 7.57
CA LEU A 251 11.56 7.46 6.63
C LEU A 251 10.21 7.49 7.36
N GLY A 252 10.05 6.68 8.41
CA GLY A 252 8.82 6.67 9.21
C GLY A 252 8.55 8.04 9.83
N SER A 253 9.56 8.66 10.42
CA SER A 253 9.50 10.01 10.97
C SER A 253 9.15 11.03 9.90
N ALA A 254 9.77 10.96 8.73
CA ALA A 254 9.47 11.82 7.59
C ALA A 254 8.00 11.70 7.13
N ARG A 255 7.45 10.47 7.07
CA ARG A 255 6.05 10.25 6.68
C ARG A 255 5.05 10.80 7.69
N ILE A 256 5.39 10.77 8.97
CA ILE A 256 4.59 11.35 10.06
C ILE A 256 4.71 12.88 10.03
N TRP A 257 5.93 13.41 9.94
CA TRP A 257 6.20 14.84 9.84
C TRP A 257 5.43 15.52 8.70
N LEU A 258 5.46 14.92 7.53
CA LEU A 258 4.71 15.41 6.35
C LEU A 258 3.19 15.21 6.44
N GLY A 259 2.64 14.73 7.54
CA GLY A 259 1.21 14.50 7.73
C GLY A 259 0.63 13.41 6.79
N ARG A 260 1.48 12.59 6.16
CA ARG A 260 1.02 11.58 5.20
C ARG A 260 0.47 10.34 5.86
N HIS A 261 0.99 9.98 7.05
CA HIS A 261 0.60 8.79 7.80
C HIS A 261 0.65 9.04 9.30
N THR A 262 -0.18 8.30 10.06
CA THR A 262 -0.06 8.22 11.52
C THR A 262 1.02 7.20 11.92
N VAL A 263 1.45 7.23 13.18
CA VAL A 263 2.41 6.26 13.74
C VAL A 263 1.93 4.82 13.49
N TRP A 264 0.66 4.51 13.75
CA TRP A 264 0.09 3.18 13.58
C TRP A 264 0.09 2.70 12.12
N GLN A 265 -0.13 3.62 11.17
CA GLN A 265 -0.07 3.31 9.74
C GLN A 265 1.36 3.00 9.26
N VAL A 266 2.35 3.62 9.86
CA VAL A 266 3.77 3.35 9.61
C VAL A 266 4.17 2.01 10.22
N LEU A 267 3.83 1.77 11.49
CA LEU A 267 4.14 0.50 12.18
C LEU A 267 3.49 -0.71 11.50
N ALA A 268 2.23 -0.59 11.09
CA ALA A 268 1.57 -1.64 10.32
C ALA A 268 2.28 -1.89 8.97
N GLY A 269 2.72 -0.84 8.28
CA GLY A 269 3.53 -0.96 7.08
C GLY A 269 4.81 -1.74 7.32
N TYR A 270 5.56 -1.41 8.38
CA TYR A 270 6.78 -2.14 8.76
C TYR A 270 6.48 -3.62 9.02
N ALA A 271 5.44 -3.91 9.80
CA ALA A 271 5.07 -5.30 10.11
C ALA A 271 4.73 -6.09 8.85
N VAL A 272 3.90 -5.53 7.96
CA VAL A 272 3.52 -6.19 6.71
C VAL A 272 4.73 -6.42 5.81
N GLY A 273 5.56 -5.41 5.58
CA GLY A 273 6.73 -5.53 4.71
C GLY A 273 7.75 -6.52 5.24
N PHE A 274 8.10 -6.40 6.53
CA PHE A 274 9.06 -7.30 7.18
C PHE A 274 8.56 -8.75 7.17
N CYS A 275 7.36 -9.01 7.69
CA CYS A 275 6.84 -10.36 7.81
C CYS A 275 6.67 -11.04 6.44
N SER A 276 6.13 -10.32 5.44
CA SER A 276 5.92 -10.89 4.11
C SER A 276 7.23 -11.34 3.47
N VAL A 277 8.28 -10.52 3.52
CA VAL A 277 9.59 -10.87 2.95
C VAL A 277 10.31 -11.87 3.80
N PHE A 278 10.33 -11.70 5.13
CA PHE A 278 11.04 -12.59 6.06
C PHE A 278 10.54 -14.03 5.93
N PHE A 279 9.25 -14.26 6.09
CA PHE A 279 8.72 -15.63 6.07
C PHE A 279 8.89 -16.30 4.70
N LEU A 280 8.69 -15.59 3.59
CA LEU A 280 8.88 -16.20 2.28
C LEU A 280 10.36 -16.49 1.96
N THR A 281 11.28 -15.65 2.38
CA THR A 281 12.71 -15.87 2.11
C THR A 281 13.34 -16.92 3.03
N MET A 282 12.68 -17.27 4.14
CA MET A 282 13.14 -18.32 5.07
C MET A 282 12.75 -19.76 4.66
N ILE A 283 11.88 -19.87 3.65
CA ILE A 283 11.55 -21.16 3.02
C ILE A 283 12.75 -21.62 2.22
#